data_83c4357bbb8e7fcfb993fe94cf07b763
#
_entry.id   83c4357bbb8e7fcfb993fe94cf07b763
#
_cell.length_a   1.000
_cell.length_b   1.000
_cell.length_c   1.000
_cell.angle_alpha   90.00
_cell.angle_beta   90.00
_cell.angle_gamma   90.00
#
_symmetry.space_group_name_H-M   'P 1'
#
loop_
_entity.id
_entity.type
_entity.pdbx_description
1 polymer ?
#
loop_
_entity_poly.entity_id
_entity_poly.type
_entity_poly.pdbx_seq_one_letter_code
_entity_poly.pdbx_strand_id
1 'polypeptide(L)'
;MLFKTREKTKFISKLFNFLWPRKGWRRIFKYGSLRLKRLPGSPHTIALGFTFGVVAALTPLFGLHFFIGITLAWMFRGSIVASLLGNFVGNPWTFPFICIVNYKVGEFFFSTGDKININMRLVSNELYLLWNSFYKLCIELNYMEALNYFNELKLIPSMMMGSFFTIILVGFPCYFISRFIITNYR
;
A
#
# COMPACT_ATOMS: atom_id res chain seq x y z
N MET A 1 -2.02 0.82 45.52
CA MET A 1 -3.10 1.09 44.52
C MET A 1 -2.52 1.93 43.40
N LEU A 2 -1.86 1.30 42.44
CA LEU A 2 -1.05 2.01 41.40
C LEU A 2 -1.61 1.93 39.96
N PHE A 3 -2.81 1.40 39.77
CA PHE A 3 -3.41 1.31 38.43
C PHE A 3 -4.85 1.81 38.46
N LYS A 4 -4.99 3.14 38.55
CA LYS A 4 -6.27 3.78 38.26
C LYS A 4 -6.52 3.60 36.77
N THR A 5 -7.45 2.72 36.40
CA THR A 5 -7.85 2.45 35.01
C THR A 5 -8.32 3.78 34.39
N ARG A 6 -7.53 4.33 33.48
CA ARG A 6 -7.92 5.48 32.67
C ARG A 6 -9.23 5.18 31.97
N GLU A 7 -10.12 6.13 31.98
CA GLU A 7 -11.46 6.06 31.40
C GLU A 7 -11.51 5.26 30.10
N LYS A 8 -12.54 4.41 29.98
CA LYS A 8 -12.80 3.61 28.79
C LYS A 8 -13.00 4.57 27.60
N THR A 9 -11.93 4.84 26.87
CA THR A 9 -12.02 5.64 25.66
C THR A 9 -12.98 4.97 24.69
N LYS A 10 -14.03 5.70 24.27
CA LYS A 10 -15.06 5.20 23.34
C LYS A 10 -14.37 4.61 22.11
N PHE A 11 -14.85 3.49 21.60
CA PHE A 11 -14.28 2.80 20.41
C PHE A 11 -14.04 3.76 19.24
N ILE A 12 -14.97 4.70 19.04
CA ILE A 12 -14.88 5.77 18.01
C ILE A 12 -13.65 6.65 18.20
N SER A 13 -13.31 7.04 19.45
CA SER A 13 -12.12 7.86 19.71
C SER A 13 -10.80 7.09 19.51
N LYS A 14 -10.82 5.78 19.72
CA LYS A 14 -9.67 4.91 19.38
C LYS A 14 -9.50 4.80 17.87
N LEU A 15 -10.60 4.64 17.13
CA LEU A 15 -10.60 4.60 15.67
C LEU A 15 -10.13 5.94 15.08
N PHE A 16 -10.62 7.06 15.62
CA PHE A 16 -10.21 8.40 15.19
C PHE A 16 -8.73 8.69 15.50
N ASN A 17 -8.23 8.25 16.65
CA ASN A 17 -6.81 8.37 17.00
C ASN A 17 -5.91 7.44 16.18
N PHE A 18 -6.44 6.34 15.65
CA PHE A 18 -5.74 5.46 14.72
C PHE A 18 -5.67 6.09 13.32
N LEU A 19 -6.77 6.68 12.85
CA LEU A 19 -6.85 7.36 11.55
C LEU A 19 -6.10 8.70 11.54
N TRP A 20 -6.20 9.47 12.65
CA TRP A 20 -5.49 10.76 12.78
C TRP A 20 -4.67 10.76 14.06
N PRO A 21 -3.40 10.36 14.02
CA PRO A 21 -2.57 10.25 15.21
C PRO A 21 -2.25 11.61 15.81
N ARG A 22 -2.93 11.97 16.90
CA ARG A 22 -2.70 13.21 17.68
C ARG A 22 -1.25 13.35 18.19
N LYS A 23 -0.51 12.24 18.25
CA LYS A 23 0.89 12.19 18.75
C LYS A 23 1.96 12.49 17.68
N GLY A 24 1.55 12.90 16.48
CA GLY A 24 2.43 13.36 15.40
C GLY A 24 3.10 12.22 14.60
N TRP A 25 3.14 12.41 13.32
CA TRP A 25 3.75 11.51 12.33
C TRP A 25 5.21 11.15 12.67
N ARG A 26 5.96 12.11 13.22
CA ARG A 26 7.37 11.90 13.63
C ARG A 26 7.56 10.76 14.63
N ARG A 27 6.60 10.57 15.55
CA ARG A 27 6.65 9.45 16.53
C ARG A 27 6.35 8.11 15.87
N ILE A 28 5.43 8.08 14.93
CA ILE A 28 5.07 6.86 14.18
C ILE A 28 6.27 6.41 13.35
N PHE A 29 6.90 7.31 12.60
CA PHE A 29 8.10 6.99 11.84
C PHE A 29 9.26 6.55 12.75
N LYS A 30 9.48 7.23 13.87
CA LYS A 30 10.49 6.83 14.85
C LYS A 30 10.21 5.45 15.43
N TYR A 31 8.96 5.17 15.79
CA TYR A 31 8.58 3.85 16.31
C TYR A 31 8.73 2.76 15.25
N GLY A 32 8.26 3.00 14.03
CA GLY A 32 8.39 2.06 12.91
C GLY A 32 9.85 1.75 12.58
N SER A 33 10.70 2.78 12.52
CA SER A 33 12.13 2.59 12.25
C SER A 33 12.84 1.82 13.37
N LEU A 34 12.52 2.11 14.63
CA LEU A 34 13.08 1.36 15.76
C LEU A 34 12.62 -0.11 15.77
N ARG A 35 11.35 -0.35 15.42
CA ARG A 35 10.83 -1.71 15.34
C ARG A 35 11.47 -2.48 14.19
N LEU A 36 11.64 -1.84 13.03
CA LEU A 36 12.33 -2.44 11.87
C LEU A 36 13.76 -2.86 12.22
N LYS A 37 14.50 -2.01 12.92
CA LYS A 37 15.88 -2.26 13.34
C LYS A 37 16.03 -3.43 14.34
N ARG A 38 14.98 -3.72 15.11
CA ARG A 38 14.97 -4.79 16.15
C ARG A 38 14.40 -6.11 15.63
N LEU A 39 13.99 -6.20 14.36
CA LEU A 39 13.48 -7.45 13.81
C LEU A 39 14.60 -8.50 13.74
N PRO A 40 14.29 -9.78 14.03
CA PRO A 40 15.24 -10.87 13.83
C PRO A 40 15.47 -11.11 12.33
N GLY A 41 16.68 -11.49 11.94
CA GLY A 41 17.06 -11.79 10.57
C GLY A 41 18.22 -10.94 10.07
N SER A 42 18.74 -11.23 8.88
CA SER A 42 19.81 -10.44 8.27
C SER A 42 19.32 -9.05 7.84
N PRO A 43 20.20 -8.03 7.76
CA PRO A 43 19.83 -6.72 7.25
C PRO A 43 19.22 -6.77 5.85
N HIS A 44 19.70 -7.68 5.00
CA HIS A 44 19.18 -7.93 3.66
C HIS A 44 17.72 -8.42 3.72
N THR A 45 17.43 -9.46 4.50
CA THR A 45 16.10 -10.06 4.63
C THR A 45 15.07 -9.06 5.13
N ILE A 46 15.45 -8.20 6.09
CA ILE A 46 14.55 -7.18 6.65
C ILE A 46 14.32 -6.05 5.63
N ALA A 47 15.39 -5.56 5.00
CA ALA A 47 15.29 -4.53 3.97
C ALA A 47 14.45 -4.99 2.78
N LEU A 48 14.65 -6.22 2.33
CA LEU A 48 13.90 -6.82 1.23
C LEU A 48 12.41 -6.91 1.57
N GLY A 49 12.07 -7.46 2.74
CA GLY A 49 10.70 -7.53 3.19
C GLY A 49 10.04 -6.15 3.29
N PHE A 50 10.70 -5.18 3.91
CA PHE A 50 10.19 -3.81 4.02
C PHE A 50 9.94 -3.18 2.64
N THR A 51 10.88 -3.35 1.71
CA THR A 51 10.74 -2.84 0.34
C THR A 51 9.56 -3.48 -0.38
N PHE A 52 9.34 -4.79 -0.27
CA PHE A 52 8.18 -5.43 -0.87
C PHE A 52 6.86 -4.92 -0.28
N GLY A 53 6.83 -4.61 1.02
CA GLY A 53 5.67 -3.95 1.61
C GLY A 53 5.41 -2.56 1.00
N VAL A 54 6.44 -1.72 0.89
CA VAL A 54 6.34 -0.39 0.26
C VAL A 54 5.91 -0.51 -1.20
N VAL A 55 6.55 -1.40 -1.97
CA VAL A 55 6.24 -1.65 -3.38
C VAL A 55 4.78 -2.09 -3.56
N ALA A 56 4.31 -3.02 -2.74
CA ALA A 56 2.92 -3.46 -2.78
C ALA A 56 1.95 -2.31 -2.46
N ALA A 57 2.30 -1.45 -1.50
CA ALA A 57 1.50 -0.28 -1.14
C ALA A 57 1.40 0.78 -2.25
N LEU A 58 2.35 0.79 -3.20
CA LEU A 58 2.30 1.68 -4.38
C LEU A 58 1.35 1.17 -5.46
N THR A 59 0.89 -0.07 -5.40
CA THR A 59 -0.10 -0.57 -6.36
C THR A 59 -1.48 0.02 -6.09
N PRO A 60 -2.32 0.28 -7.12
CA PRO A 60 -3.65 0.84 -6.93
C PRO A 60 -4.68 -0.16 -6.36
N LEU A 61 -4.22 -1.31 -5.87
CA LEU A 61 -5.04 -2.39 -5.34
C LEU A 61 -5.22 -2.25 -3.83
N PHE A 62 -6.07 -1.30 -3.39
CA PHE A 62 -6.34 -1.05 -1.98
C PHE A 62 -6.89 -2.31 -1.28
N GLY A 63 -6.28 -2.67 -0.15
CA GLY A 63 -6.61 -3.90 0.60
C GLY A 63 -5.81 -5.11 0.13
N LEU A 64 -5.73 -5.39 -1.16
CA LEU A 64 -4.96 -6.50 -1.72
C LEU A 64 -3.44 -6.31 -1.58
N HIS A 65 -2.97 -5.06 -1.48
CA HIS A 65 -1.54 -4.76 -1.33
C HIS A 65 -0.90 -5.44 -0.10
N PHE A 66 -1.67 -5.69 0.98
CA PHE A 66 -1.18 -6.46 2.12
C PHE A 66 -0.83 -7.90 1.73
N PHE A 67 -1.71 -8.55 0.99
CA PHE A 67 -1.48 -9.92 0.50
C PHE A 67 -0.33 -9.96 -0.48
N ILE A 68 -0.28 -9.02 -1.42
CA ILE A 68 0.80 -8.91 -2.42
C ILE A 68 2.15 -8.74 -1.70
N GLY A 69 2.24 -7.81 -0.74
CA GLY A 69 3.46 -7.56 0.01
C GLY A 69 3.94 -8.76 0.82
N ILE A 70 3.02 -9.48 1.48
CA ILE A 70 3.33 -10.70 2.23
C ILE A 70 3.80 -11.80 1.28
N THR A 71 3.10 -12.02 0.17
CA THR A 71 3.42 -13.06 -0.82
C THR A 71 4.78 -12.81 -1.45
N LEU A 72 5.08 -11.57 -1.86
CA LEU A 72 6.39 -11.20 -2.40
C LEU A 72 7.49 -11.39 -1.34
N ALA A 73 7.27 -10.94 -0.10
CA ALA A 73 8.24 -11.13 0.96
C ALA A 73 8.52 -12.61 1.22
N TRP A 74 7.48 -13.44 1.23
CA TRP A 74 7.61 -14.90 1.41
C TRP A 74 8.35 -15.55 0.25
N MET A 75 7.97 -15.24 -0.99
CA MET A 75 8.56 -15.80 -2.22
C MET A 75 10.06 -15.49 -2.34
N PHE A 76 10.46 -14.27 -2.00
CA PHE A 76 11.86 -13.82 -2.06
C PHE A 76 12.61 -13.95 -0.72
N ARG A 77 12.09 -14.74 0.22
CA ARG A 77 12.71 -14.98 1.54
C ARG A 77 12.97 -13.70 2.33
N GLY A 78 12.17 -12.66 2.12
CA GLY A 78 12.18 -11.44 2.92
C GLY A 78 11.41 -11.62 4.24
N SER A 79 11.58 -10.68 5.15
CA SER A 79 10.84 -10.67 6.41
C SER A 79 9.39 -10.24 6.22
N ILE A 80 8.43 -11.15 6.46
CA ILE A 80 6.99 -10.86 6.39
C ILE A 80 6.60 -9.72 7.35
N VAL A 81 7.17 -9.71 8.56
CA VAL A 81 6.89 -8.65 9.54
C VAL A 81 7.40 -7.28 9.04
N ALA A 82 8.55 -7.26 8.38
CA ALA A 82 9.06 -6.05 7.75
C ALA A 82 8.17 -5.59 6.58
N SER A 83 7.63 -6.53 5.79
CA SER A 83 6.69 -6.24 4.71
C SER A 83 5.40 -5.59 5.24
N LEU A 84 4.84 -6.12 6.32
CA LEU A 84 3.69 -5.50 6.97
C LEU A 84 3.99 -4.06 7.42
N LEU A 85 5.18 -3.80 7.96
CA LEU A 85 5.59 -2.43 8.32
C LEU A 85 5.73 -1.53 7.09
N GLY A 86 6.25 -2.03 5.98
CA GLY A 86 6.33 -1.30 4.71
C GLY A 86 4.96 -0.98 4.13
N ASN A 87 4.02 -1.89 4.24
CA ASN A 87 2.63 -1.70 3.76
C ASN A 87 1.89 -0.55 4.45
N PHE A 88 2.28 -0.14 5.66
CA PHE A 88 1.70 1.04 6.30
C PHE A 88 1.93 2.36 5.55
N VAL A 89 2.80 2.38 4.55
CA VAL A 89 2.94 3.52 3.63
C VAL A 89 1.64 3.72 2.84
N GLY A 90 0.95 2.65 2.46
CA GLY A 90 -0.34 2.65 1.78
C GLY A 90 -1.52 2.76 2.74
N ASN A 91 -1.56 3.77 3.60
CA ASN A 91 -2.69 4.02 4.48
C ASN A 91 -3.80 4.83 3.77
N PRO A 92 -5.05 4.90 4.30
CA PRO A 92 -6.14 5.62 3.67
C PRO A 92 -5.87 7.09 3.35
N TRP A 93 -4.92 7.73 4.03
CA TRP A 93 -4.54 9.13 3.80
C TRP A 93 -3.53 9.28 2.66
N THR A 94 -2.58 8.39 2.55
CA THR A 94 -1.55 8.43 1.50
C THR A 94 -2.02 7.81 0.21
N PHE A 95 -2.94 6.85 0.28
CA PHE A 95 -3.43 6.11 -0.86
C PHE A 95 -4.01 6.98 -1.99
N PRO A 96 -4.87 7.99 -1.74
CA PRO A 96 -5.34 8.88 -2.80
C PRO A 96 -4.21 9.62 -3.53
N PHE A 97 -3.18 10.04 -2.80
CA PHE A 97 -2.00 10.68 -3.40
C PHE A 97 -1.20 9.70 -4.26
N ILE A 98 -1.03 8.47 -3.80
CA ILE A 98 -0.36 7.40 -4.57
C ILE A 98 -1.13 7.15 -5.87
N CYS A 99 -2.47 7.06 -5.81
CA CYS A 99 -3.30 6.88 -7.00
C CYS A 99 -3.16 8.04 -8.00
N ILE A 100 -3.17 9.28 -7.53
CA ILE A 100 -3.00 10.47 -8.38
C ILE A 100 -1.62 10.46 -9.05
N VAL A 101 -0.56 10.15 -8.31
CA VAL A 101 0.79 10.06 -8.86
C VAL A 101 0.88 8.96 -9.90
N ASN A 102 0.40 7.76 -9.59
CA ASN A 102 0.39 6.64 -10.52
C ASN A 102 -0.41 6.95 -11.79
N TYR A 103 -1.59 7.58 -11.65
CA TYR A 103 -2.38 7.99 -12.80
C TYR A 103 -1.62 8.97 -13.71
N LYS A 104 -1.04 10.03 -13.14
CA LYS A 104 -0.26 11.03 -13.90
C LYS A 104 0.96 10.42 -14.60
N VAL A 105 1.66 9.52 -13.91
CA VAL A 105 2.80 8.80 -14.49
C VAL A 105 2.33 7.88 -15.62
N GLY A 106 1.23 7.16 -15.43
CA GLY A 106 0.65 6.30 -16.46
C GLY A 106 0.17 7.10 -17.67
N GLU A 107 -0.50 8.22 -17.46
CA GLU A 107 -0.93 9.13 -18.53
C GLU A 107 0.24 9.70 -19.33
N PHE A 108 1.33 10.06 -18.63
CA PHE A 108 2.54 10.59 -19.29
C PHE A 108 3.20 9.58 -20.23
N PHE A 109 3.29 8.31 -19.83
CA PHE A 109 3.95 7.29 -20.64
C PHE A 109 3.04 6.66 -21.71
N PHE A 110 1.73 6.59 -21.47
CA PHE A 110 0.78 5.88 -22.31
C PHE A 110 -0.31 6.77 -22.89
N SER A 111 -0.05 8.08 -23.00
CA SER A 111 -0.90 9.11 -23.63
C SER A 111 -2.14 8.55 -24.36
N THR A 112 -3.11 8.07 -23.62
CA THR A 112 -4.43 7.71 -24.13
C THR A 112 -5.16 9.03 -24.33
N GLY A 113 -5.02 9.70 -25.45
CA GLY A 113 -5.54 11.00 -25.90
C GLY A 113 -6.71 11.69 -25.18
N ASP A 114 -7.43 11.00 -24.34
CA ASP A 114 -8.53 11.53 -23.55
C ASP A 114 -8.07 11.91 -22.15
N LYS A 115 -7.95 13.22 -21.90
CA LYS A 115 -7.77 13.75 -20.53
C LYS A 115 -9.00 13.39 -19.71
N ILE A 116 -8.89 12.34 -18.92
CA ILE A 116 -9.98 11.92 -18.03
C ILE A 116 -10.07 12.90 -16.87
N ASN A 117 -11.19 13.64 -16.80
CA ASN A 117 -11.47 14.47 -15.62
C ASN A 117 -11.80 13.58 -14.43
N ILE A 118 -10.83 13.46 -13.52
CA ILE A 118 -10.99 12.67 -12.29
C ILE A 118 -12.01 13.39 -11.39
N ASN A 119 -13.19 12.80 -11.24
CA ASN A 119 -14.19 13.24 -10.29
C ASN A 119 -14.60 12.09 -9.37
N MET A 120 -15.26 12.41 -8.24
CA MET A 120 -15.65 11.40 -7.25
C MET A 120 -16.60 10.33 -7.82
N ARG A 121 -17.45 10.69 -8.79
CA ARG A 121 -18.36 9.72 -9.43
C ARG A 121 -17.57 8.69 -10.24
N LEU A 122 -16.54 9.13 -10.93
CA LEU A 122 -15.69 8.25 -11.73
C LEU A 122 -14.91 7.30 -10.83
N VAL A 123 -14.33 7.81 -9.73
CA VAL A 123 -13.63 6.98 -8.74
C VAL A 123 -14.57 5.94 -8.10
N SER A 124 -15.78 6.35 -7.71
CA SER A 124 -16.75 5.41 -7.14
C SER A 124 -17.21 4.35 -8.13
N ASN A 125 -17.38 4.70 -9.41
CA ASN A 125 -17.72 3.76 -10.45
C ASN A 125 -16.59 2.74 -10.71
N GLU A 126 -15.34 3.19 -10.75
CA GLU A 126 -14.17 2.31 -10.88
C GLU A 126 -14.07 1.32 -9.73
N LEU A 127 -14.30 1.79 -8.49
CA LEU A 127 -14.33 0.90 -7.32
C LEU A 127 -15.47 -0.12 -7.39
N TYR A 128 -16.63 0.28 -7.86
CA TYR A 128 -17.78 -0.60 -8.09
C TYR A 128 -17.46 -1.67 -9.15
N LEU A 129 -16.91 -1.28 -10.28
CA LEU A 129 -16.50 -2.20 -11.35
C LEU A 129 -15.44 -3.19 -10.87
N LEU A 130 -14.43 -2.71 -10.12
CA LEU A 130 -13.43 -3.59 -9.50
C LEU A 130 -14.05 -4.60 -8.54
N TRP A 131 -14.95 -4.13 -7.67
CA TRP A 131 -15.60 -5.02 -6.72
C TRP A 131 -16.42 -6.10 -7.42
N ASN A 132 -17.19 -5.73 -8.45
CA ASN A 132 -17.97 -6.70 -9.22
C ASN A 132 -17.08 -7.66 -10.01
N SER A 133 -16.01 -7.18 -10.62
CA SER A 133 -15.04 -8.04 -11.30
C SER A 133 -14.46 -9.08 -10.32
N PHE A 134 -14.04 -8.64 -9.14
CA PHE A 134 -13.51 -9.53 -8.10
C PHE A 134 -14.58 -10.51 -7.57
N TYR A 135 -15.80 -10.04 -7.34
CA TYR A 135 -16.92 -10.87 -6.88
C TYR A 135 -17.25 -11.97 -7.90
N LYS A 136 -17.40 -11.60 -9.17
CA LYS A 136 -17.66 -12.55 -10.27
C LYS A 136 -16.54 -13.59 -10.42
N LEU A 137 -15.28 -13.14 -10.29
CA LEU A 137 -14.13 -14.01 -10.39
C LEU A 137 -14.03 -15.01 -9.23
N CYS A 138 -14.18 -14.54 -7.98
CA CYS A 138 -13.88 -15.33 -6.79
C CYS A 138 -15.08 -16.09 -6.23
N ILE A 139 -16.29 -15.57 -6.38
CA ILE A 139 -17.50 -16.16 -5.78
C ILE A 139 -18.32 -16.91 -6.82
N GLU A 140 -18.57 -16.28 -7.96
CA GLU A 140 -19.36 -16.91 -9.03
C GLU A 140 -18.52 -17.74 -10.00
N LEU A 141 -17.17 -17.65 -9.93
CA LEU A 141 -16.22 -18.32 -10.82
C LEU A 141 -16.50 -18.08 -12.31
N ASN A 142 -17.17 -16.95 -12.62
CA ASN A 142 -17.50 -16.52 -13.98
C ASN A 142 -16.45 -15.55 -14.49
N TYR A 143 -15.37 -16.08 -15.09
CA TYR A 143 -14.24 -15.27 -15.55
C TYR A 143 -14.62 -14.37 -16.76
N MET A 144 -15.59 -14.74 -17.58
CA MET A 144 -16.01 -13.94 -18.73
C MET A 144 -16.68 -12.63 -18.30
N GLU A 145 -17.61 -12.70 -17.35
CA GLU A 145 -18.22 -11.50 -16.80
C GLU A 145 -17.20 -10.66 -16.00
N ALA A 146 -16.32 -11.30 -15.26
CA ALA A 146 -15.24 -10.61 -14.54
C ALA A 146 -14.34 -9.82 -15.49
N LEU A 147 -13.98 -10.39 -16.65
CA LEU A 147 -13.20 -9.72 -17.69
C LEU A 147 -13.96 -8.55 -18.32
N ASN A 148 -15.27 -8.66 -18.53
CA ASN A 148 -16.08 -7.57 -19.05
C ASN A 148 -16.05 -6.37 -18.11
N TYR A 149 -16.28 -6.56 -16.81
CA TYR A 149 -16.15 -5.49 -15.82
C TYR A 149 -14.72 -4.91 -15.76
N PHE A 150 -13.70 -5.75 -15.89
CA PHE A 150 -12.31 -5.30 -15.90
C PHE A 150 -11.99 -4.45 -17.15
N ASN A 151 -12.52 -4.78 -18.30
CA ASN A 151 -12.32 -4.05 -19.54
C ASN A 151 -13.03 -2.68 -19.57
N GLU A 152 -14.06 -2.48 -18.74
CA GLU A 152 -14.73 -1.20 -18.58
C GLU A 152 -13.94 -0.20 -17.71
N LEU A 153 -12.90 -0.67 -16.99
CA LEU A 153 -12.05 0.16 -16.15
C LEU A 153 -11.21 1.11 -17.01
N LYS A 154 -11.25 2.40 -16.71
CA LYS A 154 -10.50 3.45 -17.42
C LYS A 154 -9.32 3.97 -16.62
N LEU A 155 -9.51 4.20 -15.31
CA LEU A 155 -8.45 4.76 -14.44
C LEU A 155 -7.44 3.71 -14.01
N ILE A 156 -7.90 2.53 -13.65
CA ILE A 156 -7.07 1.50 -13.04
C ILE A 156 -6.00 0.98 -13.96
N PRO A 157 -6.24 0.68 -15.26
CA PRO A 157 -5.18 0.29 -16.17
C PRO A 157 -4.06 1.33 -16.25
N SER A 158 -4.42 2.62 -16.38
CA SER A 158 -3.45 3.72 -16.40
C SER A 158 -2.67 3.83 -15.09
N MET A 159 -3.35 3.67 -13.95
CA MET A 159 -2.70 3.64 -12.63
C MET A 159 -1.77 2.44 -12.46
N MET A 160 -2.14 1.26 -12.95
CA MET A 160 -1.29 0.06 -12.90
C MET A 160 -0.02 0.24 -13.72
N MET A 161 -0.13 0.80 -14.93
CA MET A 161 1.03 1.10 -15.75
C MET A 161 1.92 2.15 -15.09
N GLY A 162 1.34 3.21 -14.53
CA GLY A 162 2.09 4.21 -13.76
C GLY A 162 2.74 3.64 -12.51
N SER A 163 2.07 2.70 -11.82
CA SER A 163 2.62 2.06 -10.64
C SER A 163 3.88 1.25 -10.96
N PHE A 164 4.00 0.67 -12.14
CA PHE A 164 5.21 -0.03 -12.55
C PHE A 164 6.44 0.88 -12.49
N PHE A 165 6.34 2.10 -13.02
CA PHE A 165 7.44 3.08 -12.97
C PHE A 165 7.70 3.60 -11.55
N THR A 166 6.64 3.90 -10.79
CA THR A 166 6.79 4.38 -9.41
C THR A 166 7.36 3.31 -8.50
N ILE A 167 7.05 2.04 -8.71
CA ILE A 167 7.62 0.89 -8.01
C ILE A 167 9.14 0.79 -8.23
N ILE A 168 9.59 0.93 -9.45
CA ILE A 168 11.03 0.90 -9.75
C ILE A 168 11.73 2.10 -9.11
N LEU A 169 11.16 3.31 -9.31
CA LEU A 169 11.73 4.55 -8.81
C LEU A 169 11.83 4.62 -7.29
N VAL A 170 10.83 4.09 -6.57
CA VAL A 170 10.78 4.12 -5.11
C VAL A 170 11.35 2.85 -4.49
N GLY A 171 11.10 1.70 -5.08
CA GLY A 171 11.53 0.40 -4.53
C GLY A 171 13.04 0.26 -4.46
N PHE A 172 13.75 0.67 -5.51
CA PHE A 172 15.19 0.57 -5.55
C PHE A 172 15.89 1.41 -4.45
N PRO A 173 15.64 2.72 -4.34
CA PRO A 173 16.17 3.51 -3.24
C PRO A 173 15.70 3.03 -1.87
N CYS A 174 14.44 2.62 -1.73
CA CYS A 174 13.90 2.11 -0.47
C CYS A 174 14.69 0.91 0.04
N TYR A 175 15.06 -0.02 -0.82
CA TYR A 175 15.87 -1.18 -0.44
C TYR A 175 17.25 -0.76 0.07
N PHE A 176 17.97 0.08 -0.66
CA PHE A 176 19.33 0.50 -0.26
C PHE A 176 19.32 1.33 1.02
N ILE A 177 18.39 2.28 1.13
CA ILE A 177 18.25 3.13 2.32
C ILE A 177 17.90 2.29 3.55
N SER A 178 16.92 1.39 3.45
CA SER A 178 16.52 0.55 4.56
C SER A 178 17.63 -0.42 4.97
N ARG A 179 18.32 -1.02 4.01
CA ARG A 179 19.49 -1.88 4.26
C ARG A 179 20.61 -1.11 4.96
N PHE A 180 20.97 0.07 4.46
CA PHE A 180 21.99 0.92 5.07
C PHE A 180 21.65 1.29 6.51
N ILE A 181 20.41 1.72 6.76
CA ILE A 181 19.95 2.09 8.11
C ILE A 181 20.02 0.90 9.07
N ILE A 182 19.66 -0.31 8.61
CA ILE A 182 19.65 -1.51 9.45
C ILE A 182 21.08 -1.98 9.72
N THR A 183 21.96 -1.96 8.72
CA THR A 183 23.35 -2.37 8.86
C THR A 183 24.13 -1.47 9.82
N ASN A 184 23.96 -0.15 9.71
CA ASN A 184 24.66 0.80 10.58
C ASN A 184 24.13 0.82 12.03
N TYR A 185 22.97 0.24 12.29
CA TYR A 185 22.40 0.16 13.64
C TYR A 185 22.89 -1.07 14.40
N ARG A 186 23.28 -2.13 13.71
CA ARG A 186 23.74 -3.42 14.28
C ARG A 186 25.25 -3.48 14.37
#